data_c40ee555d5cffd4d553b8d8235e86c3a
#
_entry.id   c40ee555d5cffd4d553b8d8235e86c3a
#
_cell.length_a   1.000
_cell.length_b   1.000
_cell.length_c   1.000
_cell.angle_alpha   90.00
_cell.angle_beta   90.00
_cell.angle_gamma   90.00
#
_symmetry.space_group_name_H-M   'P 1'
#
loop_
_entity.id
_entity.type
_entity.pdbx_description
1 polymer ?
#
loop_
_entity_poly.entity_id
_entity_poly.type
_entity_poly.pdbx_seq_one_letter_code
_entity_poly.pdbx_strand_id
1 'polypeptide(L)'
;MSDLTLYPADIAAMSVGQLAQLPPAQKAQISRNLDEALAWLKQARAKFDAALETDGRMLRVFERGHVIEDCMVGWLRAAGFDLRTRTDAGEQFGFSALDGRLQGHVDGVLVAGPDLGFGAGYPALWENKCLGAKSWRELERHRLAVAKPVYAAQVALYQAYLELHAHPALFTAVNADTMEIHAELVPFDAALAQRMSDRAVKVITATEAGELLPRSFSDPTHVECRMCPWQDRCWRAAA
;
A
#
# COMPACT_ATOMS: atom_id res chain seq x y z
N MET A 1 -7.13 -44.83 -8.68
CA MET A 1 -6.80 -43.92 -9.83
C MET A 1 -5.98 -42.81 -9.21
N SER A 2 -4.66 -42.86 -9.42
CA SER A 2 -3.71 -41.88 -8.86
C SER A 2 -3.90 -40.53 -9.54
N ASP A 3 -4.20 -39.54 -8.73
CA ASP A 3 -4.27 -38.14 -9.13
C ASP A 3 -2.83 -37.69 -9.45
N LEU A 4 -2.44 -37.79 -10.71
CA LEU A 4 -1.11 -37.34 -11.18
C LEU A 4 -1.18 -35.82 -11.30
N THR A 5 -0.69 -35.14 -10.25
CA THR A 5 -0.45 -33.68 -10.28
C THR A 5 0.72 -33.42 -11.24
N LEU A 6 0.40 -32.90 -12.42
CA LEU A 6 1.45 -32.47 -13.38
C LEU A 6 2.07 -31.14 -12.94
N TYR A 7 3.35 -31.12 -12.70
CA TYR A 7 4.11 -29.90 -12.40
C TYR A 7 4.47 -29.12 -13.69
N PRO A 8 4.69 -27.81 -13.63
CA PRO A 8 5.05 -27.01 -14.81
C PRO A 8 6.27 -27.55 -15.59
N ALA A 9 7.24 -28.13 -14.91
CA ALA A 9 8.43 -28.74 -15.54
C ALA A 9 8.07 -29.96 -16.37
N ASP A 10 7.13 -30.79 -15.91
CA ASP A 10 6.67 -31.98 -16.62
C ASP A 10 5.93 -31.59 -17.90
N ILE A 11 5.09 -30.54 -17.82
CA ILE A 11 4.33 -29.99 -18.96
C ILE A 11 5.29 -29.42 -20.00
N ALA A 12 6.34 -28.70 -19.58
CA ALA A 12 7.32 -28.11 -20.48
C ALA A 12 8.15 -29.17 -21.23
N ALA A 13 8.29 -30.37 -20.66
CA ALA A 13 9.00 -31.49 -21.29
C ALA A 13 8.14 -32.29 -22.27
N MET A 14 6.81 -32.08 -22.30
CA MET A 14 5.88 -32.82 -23.17
C MET A 14 5.90 -32.29 -24.59
N SER A 15 5.84 -33.20 -25.56
CA SER A 15 5.55 -32.85 -26.96
C SER A 15 4.08 -32.47 -27.14
N VAL A 16 3.79 -31.72 -28.21
CA VAL A 16 2.39 -31.35 -28.59
C VAL A 16 1.50 -32.58 -28.71
N GLY A 17 2.03 -33.69 -29.24
CA GLY A 17 1.28 -34.95 -29.38
C GLY A 17 0.94 -35.56 -28.02
N GLN A 18 1.84 -35.53 -27.06
CA GLN A 18 1.59 -36.00 -25.66
C GLN A 18 0.54 -35.12 -24.96
N LEU A 19 0.63 -33.81 -25.11
CA LEU A 19 -0.35 -32.87 -24.57
C LEU A 19 -1.75 -33.10 -25.17
N ALA A 20 -1.80 -33.42 -26.48
CA ALA A 20 -3.07 -33.71 -27.18
C ALA A 20 -3.77 -34.98 -26.64
N GLN A 21 -3.03 -35.94 -26.08
CA GLN A 21 -3.55 -37.18 -25.54
C GLN A 21 -3.97 -37.12 -24.08
N LEU A 22 -3.71 -36.03 -23.37
CA LEU A 22 -4.12 -35.86 -21.99
C LEU A 22 -5.66 -35.90 -21.83
N PRO A 23 -6.16 -36.42 -20.68
CA PRO A 23 -7.56 -36.37 -20.36
C PRO A 23 -8.11 -34.93 -20.34
N PRO A 24 -9.40 -34.71 -20.72
CA PRO A 24 -9.98 -33.37 -20.76
C PRO A 24 -9.86 -32.59 -19.44
N ALA A 25 -9.99 -33.28 -18.30
CA ALA A 25 -9.84 -32.65 -16.97
C ALA A 25 -8.42 -32.13 -16.72
N GLN A 26 -7.40 -32.86 -17.14
CA GLN A 26 -6.00 -32.44 -17.02
C GLN A 26 -5.69 -31.29 -17.97
N LYS A 27 -6.20 -31.33 -19.21
CA LYS A 27 -6.07 -30.19 -20.14
C LYS A 27 -6.70 -28.93 -19.57
N ALA A 28 -7.89 -29.00 -18.99
CA ALA A 28 -8.55 -27.88 -18.37
C ALA A 28 -7.76 -27.33 -17.17
N GLN A 29 -7.14 -28.21 -16.37
CA GLN A 29 -6.29 -27.79 -15.26
C GLN A 29 -5.03 -27.10 -15.73
N ILE A 30 -4.36 -27.65 -16.76
CA ILE A 30 -3.17 -27.01 -17.37
C ILE A 30 -3.52 -25.64 -17.94
N SER A 31 -4.66 -25.52 -18.64
CA SER A 31 -5.12 -24.24 -19.17
C SER A 31 -5.29 -23.19 -18.06
N ARG A 32 -6.00 -23.54 -16.97
CA ARG A 32 -6.14 -22.62 -15.81
C ARG A 32 -4.80 -22.21 -15.22
N ASN A 33 -3.90 -23.16 -15.00
CA ASN A 33 -2.57 -22.89 -14.45
C ASN A 33 -1.74 -21.96 -15.37
N LEU A 34 -1.87 -22.12 -16.68
CA LEU A 34 -1.22 -21.25 -17.67
C LEU A 34 -1.82 -19.85 -17.67
N ASP A 35 -3.15 -19.72 -17.55
CA ASP A 35 -3.84 -18.44 -17.47
C ASP A 35 -3.44 -17.68 -16.20
N GLU A 36 -3.35 -18.38 -15.06
CA GLU A 36 -2.86 -17.82 -13.80
C GLU A 36 -1.40 -17.38 -13.89
N ALA A 37 -0.53 -18.22 -14.46
CA ALA A 37 0.87 -17.89 -14.68
C ALA A 37 1.04 -16.69 -15.62
N LEU A 38 0.23 -16.63 -16.68
CA LEU A 38 0.24 -15.51 -17.64
C LEU A 38 -0.23 -14.21 -16.97
N ALA A 39 -1.26 -14.29 -16.13
CA ALA A 39 -1.73 -13.14 -15.37
C ALA A 39 -0.64 -12.63 -14.40
N TRP A 40 0.03 -13.55 -13.70
CA TRP A 40 1.17 -13.20 -12.82
C TRP A 40 2.32 -12.57 -13.61
N LEU A 41 2.69 -13.13 -14.77
CA LEU A 41 3.74 -12.58 -15.63
C LEU A 41 3.39 -11.18 -16.15
N LYS A 42 2.13 -10.93 -16.52
CA LYS A 42 1.66 -9.60 -16.91
C LYS A 42 1.79 -8.58 -15.77
N GLN A 43 1.43 -8.98 -14.54
CA GLN A 43 1.59 -8.13 -13.38
C GLN A 43 3.08 -7.87 -13.05
N ALA A 44 3.91 -8.92 -13.08
CA ALA A 44 5.34 -8.79 -12.87
C ALA A 44 5.99 -7.88 -13.92
N ARG A 45 5.58 -8.02 -15.19
CA ARG A 45 6.03 -7.16 -16.29
C ARG A 45 5.61 -5.70 -16.06
N ALA A 46 4.36 -5.46 -15.68
CA ALA A 46 3.87 -4.10 -15.41
C ALA A 46 4.64 -3.44 -14.24
N LYS A 47 4.96 -4.19 -13.17
CA LYS A 47 5.80 -3.72 -12.07
C LYS A 47 7.23 -3.41 -12.53
N PHE A 48 7.79 -4.27 -13.36
CA PHE A 48 9.14 -4.08 -13.91
C PHE A 48 9.21 -2.85 -14.82
N ASP A 49 8.24 -2.69 -15.73
CA ASP A 49 8.17 -1.54 -16.63
C ASP A 49 7.98 -0.24 -15.85
N ALA A 50 7.13 -0.23 -14.81
CA ALA A 50 6.95 0.91 -13.91
C ALA A 50 8.24 1.24 -13.14
N ALA A 51 8.99 0.25 -12.70
CA ALA A 51 10.28 0.45 -12.03
C ALA A 51 11.35 1.02 -12.97
N LEU A 52 11.33 0.64 -14.25
CA LEU A 52 12.23 1.17 -15.27
C LEU A 52 11.94 2.63 -15.64
N GLU A 53 10.67 3.05 -15.54
CA GLU A 53 10.26 4.43 -15.80
C GLU A 53 10.53 5.38 -14.61
N THR A 54 10.86 4.83 -13.43
CA THR A 54 11.19 5.63 -12.26
C THR A 54 12.59 6.22 -12.42
N ASP A 55 12.67 7.54 -12.55
CA ASP A 55 13.98 8.21 -12.68
C ASP A 55 14.83 8.04 -11.41
N GLY A 56 16.15 8.09 -11.57
CA GLY A 56 17.09 7.88 -10.47
C GLY A 56 16.96 8.94 -9.36
N ARG A 57 16.36 10.10 -9.63
CA ARG A 57 16.05 11.11 -8.61
C ARG A 57 14.91 10.62 -7.71
N MET A 58 13.84 10.05 -8.28
CA MET A 58 12.72 9.51 -7.51
C MET A 58 13.14 8.32 -6.66
N LEU A 59 14.01 7.45 -7.18
CA LEU A 59 14.57 6.34 -6.38
C LEU A 59 15.29 6.85 -5.14
N ARG A 60 16.10 7.93 -5.26
CA ARG A 60 16.75 8.55 -4.10
C ARG A 60 15.76 9.23 -3.14
N VAL A 61 14.63 9.73 -3.63
CA VAL A 61 13.58 10.28 -2.77
C VAL A 61 12.92 9.16 -1.95
N PHE A 62 12.68 8.01 -2.55
CA PHE A 62 12.15 6.84 -1.84
C PHE A 62 13.15 6.30 -0.82
N GLU A 63 14.42 6.15 -1.21
CA GLU A 63 15.49 5.71 -0.31
C GLU A 63 15.64 6.64 0.90
N ARG A 64 15.59 7.95 0.68
CA ARG A 64 15.57 8.93 1.79
C ARG A 64 14.40 8.69 2.74
N GLY A 65 13.23 8.33 2.22
CA GLY A 65 12.06 7.98 3.03
C GLY A 65 12.36 6.83 3.98
N HIS A 66 12.93 5.75 3.47
CA HIS A 66 13.31 4.58 4.26
C HIS A 66 14.38 4.89 5.31
N VAL A 67 15.42 5.64 4.94
CA VAL A 67 16.48 6.05 5.88
C VAL A 67 15.90 6.87 7.04
N ILE A 68 14.99 7.81 6.73
CA ILE A 68 14.34 8.63 7.77
C ILE A 68 13.40 7.78 8.64
N GLU A 69 12.71 6.81 8.09
CA GLU A 69 11.88 5.89 8.84
C GLU A 69 12.73 5.08 9.84
N ASP A 70 13.85 4.51 9.39
CA ASP A 70 14.81 3.80 10.26
C ASP A 70 15.35 4.70 11.39
N CYS A 71 15.67 5.95 11.08
CA CYS A 71 16.07 6.94 12.09
C CYS A 71 14.96 7.17 13.13
N MET A 72 13.72 7.37 12.68
CA MET A 72 12.56 7.59 13.55
C MET A 72 12.29 6.38 14.45
N VAL A 73 12.41 5.15 13.92
CA VAL A 73 12.34 3.92 14.72
C VAL A 73 13.37 3.94 15.85
N GLY A 74 14.62 4.29 15.53
CA GLY A 74 15.69 4.42 16.52
C GLY A 74 15.40 5.48 17.60
N TRP A 75 14.93 6.66 17.19
CA TRP A 75 14.62 7.76 18.09
C TRP A 75 13.43 7.48 19.00
N LEU A 76 12.35 6.89 18.47
CA LEU A 76 11.21 6.50 19.29
C LEU A 76 11.57 5.43 20.32
N ARG A 77 12.36 4.43 19.94
CA ARG A 77 12.86 3.42 20.88
C ARG A 77 13.77 4.04 21.95
N ALA A 78 14.65 4.96 21.57
CA ALA A 78 15.48 5.70 22.51
C ALA A 78 14.66 6.59 23.45
N ALA A 79 13.51 7.09 22.99
CA ALA A 79 12.56 7.84 23.82
C ALA A 79 11.69 6.96 24.75
N GLY A 80 11.90 5.64 24.75
CA GLY A 80 11.23 4.71 25.64
C GLY A 80 9.97 4.06 25.08
N PHE A 81 9.71 4.17 23.76
CA PHE A 81 8.63 3.43 23.12
C PHE A 81 9.03 1.98 22.80
N ASP A 82 8.17 1.01 23.12
CA ASP A 82 8.23 -0.33 22.55
C ASP A 82 7.55 -0.30 21.18
N LEU A 83 8.32 0.11 20.18
CA LEU A 83 7.88 0.16 18.77
C LEU A 83 8.28 -1.12 18.06
N ARG A 84 7.28 -1.82 17.56
CA ARG A 84 7.44 -3.02 16.72
C ARG A 84 7.15 -2.68 15.27
N THR A 85 8.10 -2.98 14.39
CA THR A 85 7.99 -2.80 12.94
C THR A 85 7.70 -4.11 12.22
N ARG A 86 7.84 -5.24 12.93
CA ARG A 86 7.62 -6.59 12.41
C ARG A 86 6.89 -7.45 13.43
N THR A 87 6.14 -8.42 12.92
CA THR A 87 5.53 -9.49 13.73
C THR A 87 6.59 -10.44 14.30
N ASP A 88 6.18 -11.34 15.20
CA ASP A 88 7.08 -12.37 15.73
C ASP A 88 7.59 -13.34 14.65
N ALA A 89 6.89 -13.45 13.53
CA ALA A 89 7.31 -14.20 12.34
C ALA A 89 8.32 -13.43 11.46
N GLY A 90 8.67 -12.19 11.81
CA GLY A 90 9.58 -11.35 11.05
C GLY A 90 8.97 -10.62 9.86
N GLU A 91 7.66 -10.73 9.65
CA GLU A 91 6.92 -10.06 8.59
C GLU A 91 6.57 -8.62 9.00
N GLN A 92 6.50 -7.70 8.04
CA GLN A 92 5.98 -6.36 8.29
C GLN A 92 4.50 -6.42 8.68
N PHE A 93 4.08 -5.63 9.66
CA PHE A 93 2.65 -5.52 9.99
C PHE A 93 1.87 -5.00 8.80
N GLY A 94 0.74 -5.64 8.51
CA GLY A 94 -0.08 -5.25 7.39
C GLY A 94 -1.40 -6.01 7.36
N PHE A 95 -2.21 -5.67 6.39
CA PHE A 95 -3.46 -6.37 6.12
C PHE A 95 -3.58 -6.71 4.64
N SER A 96 -4.38 -7.73 4.36
CA SER A 96 -4.78 -8.12 3.02
C SER A 96 -6.27 -8.41 3.03
N ALA A 97 -7.03 -7.73 2.19
CA ALA A 97 -8.47 -7.83 2.05
C ALA A 97 -8.87 -7.89 0.58
N LEU A 98 -10.12 -8.26 0.29
CA LEU A 98 -10.69 -8.33 -1.05
C LEU A 98 -9.83 -9.21 -1.99
N ASP A 99 -9.54 -10.42 -1.56
CA ASP A 99 -8.70 -11.41 -2.27
C ASP A 99 -7.31 -10.85 -2.64
N GLY A 100 -6.71 -10.11 -1.71
CA GLY A 100 -5.37 -9.54 -1.89
C GLY A 100 -5.31 -8.27 -2.73
N ARG A 101 -6.45 -7.73 -3.15
CA ARG A 101 -6.48 -6.51 -3.98
C ARG A 101 -6.47 -5.21 -3.20
N LEU A 102 -6.83 -5.26 -1.93
CA LEU A 102 -6.63 -4.17 -0.99
C LEU A 102 -5.62 -4.62 0.06
N GLN A 103 -4.43 -4.07 0.01
CA GLN A 103 -3.34 -4.40 0.92
C GLN A 103 -2.71 -3.12 1.47
N GLY A 104 -2.17 -3.21 2.67
CA GLY A 104 -1.41 -2.14 3.27
C GLY A 104 -0.41 -2.67 4.28
N HIS A 105 0.71 -1.98 4.39
CA HIS A 105 1.74 -2.21 5.40
C HIS A 105 1.88 -0.95 6.23
N VAL A 106 2.01 -1.11 7.53
CA VAL A 106 2.21 0.00 8.46
C VAL A 106 3.67 0.11 8.84
N ASP A 107 4.11 1.32 9.17
CA ASP A 107 5.50 1.56 9.56
C ASP A 107 5.78 0.93 10.94
N GLY A 108 4.76 0.83 11.81
CA GLY A 108 4.88 0.09 13.06
C GLY A 108 3.66 0.14 13.97
N VAL A 109 3.78 -0.61 15.07
CA VAL A 109 2.82 -0.65 16.17
C VAL A 109 3.55 -0.31 17.47
N LEU A 110 3.08 0.70 18.15
CA LEU A 110 3.51 1.05 19.50
C LEU A 110 2.77 0.15 20.49
N VAL A 111 3.46 -0.77 21.16
CA VAL A 111 2.82 -1.71 22.10
C VAL A 111 2.90 -1.22 23.54
N ALA A 112 3.85 -0.34 23.86
CA ALA A 112 4.01 0.33 25.13
C ALA A 112 4.86 1.60 24.95
N GLY A 113 4.89 2.47 25.95
CA GLY A 113 5.75 3.65 25.91
C GLY A 113 5.38 4.70 26.96
N PRO A 114 5.92 5.93 26.82
CA PRO A 114 5.59 7.07 27.66
C PRO A 114 4.10 7.43 27.58
N ASP A 115 3.58 8.08 28.62
CA ASP A 115 2.25 8.68 28.58
C ASP A 115 2.23 9.84 27.57
N LEU A 116 1.42 9.70 26.54
CA LEU A 116 1.24 10.72 25.51
C LEU A 116 0.12 11.72 25.85
N GLY A 117 -0.56 11.53 26.97
CA GLY A 117 -1.69 12.36 27.39
C GLY A 117 -2.93 12.20 26.49
N PHE A 118 -3.96 13.02 26.72
CA PHE A 118 -5.15 13.14 25.86
C PHE A 118 -5.88 11.83 25.52
N GLY A 119 -5.87 10.85 26.43
CA GLY A 119 -6.52 9.55 26.20
C GLY A 119 -5.76 8.64 25.20
N ALA A 120 -4.54 9.00 24.84
CA ALA A 120 -3.66 8.12 24.11
C ALA A 120 -3.30 6.90 24.96
N GLY A 121 -3.14 5.75 24.32
CA GLY A 121 -2.82 4.48 24.97
C GLY A 121 -2.24 3.50 23.98
N TYR A 122 -2.08 2.26 24.42
CA TYR A 122 -1.43 1.23 23.64
C TYR A 122 -2.30 -0.03 23.60
N PRO A 123 -2.23 -0.84 22.52
CA PRO A 123 -1.42 -0.63 21.32
C PRO A 123 -1.96 0.50 20.46
N ALA A 124 -1.07 1.21 19.76
CA ALA A 124 -1.40 2.29 18.84
C ALA A 124 -0.65 2.15 17.53
N LEU A 125 -1.30 2.55 16.44
CA LEU A 125 -0.66 2.64 15.13
C LEU A 125 0.42 3.73 15.14
N TRP A 126 1.55 3.46 14.50
CA TRP A 126 2.54 4.46 14.14
C TRP A 126 2.70 4.53 12.62
N GLU A 127 2.67 5.76 12.09
CA GLU A 127 2.88 6.05 10.68
C GLU A 127 3.84 7.24 10.55
N ASN A 128 4.81 7.15 9.65
CA ASN A 128 5.85 8.17 9.47
C ASN A 128 5.92 8.65 8.02
N LYS A 129 6.25 9.91 7.83
CA LYS A 129 6.49 10.47 6.49
C LYS A 129 7.73 11.37 6.49
N CYS A 130 8.47 11.34 5.39
CA CYS A 130 9.54 12.29 5.10
C CYS A 130 9.01 13.33 4.10
N LEU A 131 8.88 14.58 4.52
CA LEU A 131 8.26 15.65 3.73
C LEU A 131 9.27 16.75 3.42
N GLY A 132 9.27 17.27 2.19
CA GLY A 132 10.00 18.50 1.88
C GLY A 132 9.41 19.72 2.61
N ALA A 133 10.19 20.75 2.83
CA ALA A 133 9.87 21.89 3.70
C ALA A 133 8.50 22.55 3.44
N LYS A 134 8.07 22.68 2.18
CA LYS A 134 6.76 23.25 1.86
C LYS A 134 5.64 22.37 2.40
N SER A 135 5.68 21.07 2.11
CA SER A 135 4.68 20.09 2.50
C SER A 135 4.64 19.89 4.01
N TRP A 136 5.81 19.96 4.68
CA TRP A 136 5.94 19.87 6.11
C TRP A 136 5.30 21.09 6.81
N ARG A 137 5.56 22.31 6.35
CA ARG A 137 4.93 23.53 6.90
C ARG A 137 3.42 23.57 6.73
N GLU A 138 2.89 23.01 5.63
CA GLU A 138 1.44 22.84 5.45
C GLU A 138 0.87 21.89 6.51
N LEU A 139 1.55 20.76 6.74
CA LEU A 139 1.16 19.79 7.77
C LEU A 139 1.20 20.41 9.17
N GLU A 140 2.28 21.11 9.53
CA GLU A 140 2.43 21.78 10.82
C GLU A 140 1.29 22.79 11.06
N ARG A 141 0.94 23.58 10.04
CA ARG A 141 -0.07 24.63 10.14
C ARG A 141 -1.50 24.10 10.19
N HIS A 142 -1.80 23.10 9.38
CA HIS A 142 -3.17 22.68 9.11
C HIS A 142 -3.51 21.29 9.63
N ARG A 143 -2.55 20.58 10.21
CA ARG A 143 -2.67 19.22 10.73
C ARG A 143 -2.98 18.19 9.63
N LEU A 144 -2.88 16.89 9.99
CA LEU A 144 -2.91 15.79 9.03
C LEU A 144 -4.19 15.77 8.20
N ALA A 145 -5.35 15.84 8.83
CA ALA A 145 -6.64 15.67 8.15
C ALA A 145 -6.87 16.69 7.03
N VAL A 146 -6.41 17.92 7.21
CA VAL A 146 -6.58 19.02 6.25
C VAL A 146 -5.42 19.09 5.27
N ALA A 147 -4.18 19.03 5.77
CA ALA A 147 -3.00 19.20 4.94
C ALA A 147 -2.71 18.00 4.05
N LYS A 148 -3.01 16.79 4.53
CA LYS A 148 -2.66 15.52 3.88
C LYS A 148 -3.81 14.51 3.96
N PRO A 149 -4.95 14.78 3.31
CA PRO A 149 -6.13 13.91 3.41
C PRO A 149 -5.87 12.46 2.93
N VAL A 150 -4.92 12.26 2.03
CA VAL A 150 -4.51 10.90 1.59
C VAL A 150 -3.84 10.13 2.73
N TYR A 151 -2.97 10.78 3.51
CA TYR A 151 -2.32 10.14 4.66
C TYR A 151 -3.31 9.94 5.82
N ALA A 152 -4.24 10.88 6.02
CA ALA A 152 -5.33 10.69 6.98
C ALA A 152 -6.19 9.46 6.63
N ALA A 153 -6.51 9.28 5.35
CA ALA A 153 -7.23 8.12 4.85
C ALA A 153 -6.43 6.81 5.05
N GLN A 154 -5.12 6.84 4.82
CA GLN A 154 -4.22 5.72 5.06
C GLN A 154 -4.23 5.31 6.53
N VAL A 155 -4.05 6.27 7.45
CA VAL A 155 -4.08 6.04 8.89
C VAL A 155 -5.43 5.44 9.33
N ALA A 156 -6.55 6.01 8.86
CA ALA A 156 -7.88 5.52 9.21
C ALA A 156 -8.12 4.07 8.73
N LEU A 157 -7.72 3.73 7.50
CA LEU A 157 -7.80 2.37 6.99
C LEU A 157 -6.94 1.41 7.80
N TYR A 158 -5.70 1.79 8.13
CA TYR A 158 -4.80 0.95 8.91
C TYR A 158 -5.31 0.71 10.33
N GLN A 159 -5.84 1.75 10.99
CA GLN A 159 -6.47 1.58 12.30
C GLN A 159 -7.67 0.62 12.24
N ALA A 160 -8.48 0.69 11.17
CA ALA A 160 -9.64 -0.18 11.00
C ALA A 160 -9.23 -1.64 10.72
N TYR A 161 -8.39 -1.88 9.71
CA TYR A 161 -8.05 -3.22 9.25
C TYR A 161 -7.09 -3.99 10.18
N LEU A 162 -6.31 -3.27 11.00
CA LEU A 162 -5.44 -3.87 12.01
C LEU A 162 -6.06 -3.85 13.42
N GLU A 163 -7.32 -3.40 13.56
CA GLU A 163 -8.03 -3.29 14.82
C GLU A 163 -7.32 -2.40 15.87
N LEU A 164 -6.52 -1.42 15.39
CA LEU A 164 -5.78 -0.46 16.21
C LEU A 164 -6.55 0.85 16.41
N HIS A 165 -7.86 0.77 16.57
CA HIS A 165 -8.75 1.93 16.64
C HIS A 165 -9.13 2.35 18.08
N ALA A 166 -8.71 1.58 19.09
CA ALA A 166 -9.00 1.89 20.49
C ALA A 166 -8.26 3.15 20.99
N HIS A 167 -7.12 3.46 20.39
CA HIS A 167 -6.28 4.60 20.74
C HIS A 167 -5.95 5.43 19.49
N PRO A 168 -5.68 6.74 19.64
CA PRO A 168 -5.19 7.55 18.54
C PRO A 168 -3.90 6.99 17.95
N ALA A 169 -3.75 7.06 16.64
CA ALA A 169 -2.49 6.77 15.99
C ALA A 169 -1.47 7.87 16.30
N LEU A 170 -0.20 7.52 16.45
CA LEU A 170 0.90 8.47 16.42
C LEU A 170 1.35 8.66 14.97
N PHE A 171 1.02 9.80 14.39
CA PHE A 171 1.55 10.21 13.09
C PHE A 171 2.77 11.09 13.30
N THR A 172 3.87 10.76 12.63
CA THR A 172 5.09 11.56 12.63
C THR A 172 5.46 11.99 11.21
N ALA A 173 6.06 13.16 11.08
CA ALA A 173 6.63 13.60 9.82
C ALA A 173 7.95 14.33 10.06
N VAL A 174 8.97 13.97 9.30
CA VAL A 174 10.29 14.62 9.35
C VAL A 174 10.43 15.57 8.16
N ASN A 175 10.85 16.79 8.45
CA ASN A 175 11.23 17.75 7.44
C ASN A 175 12.56 17.32 6.79
N ALA A 176 12.51 16.98 5.51
CA ALA A 176 13.67 16.49 4.78
C ALA A 176 14.83 17.48 4.67
N ASP A 177 14.58 18.77 4.92
CA ASP A 177 15.56 19.84 4.74
C ASP A 177 16.14 20.30 6.09
N THR A 178 15.35 20.26 7.18
CA THR A 178 15.75 20.80 8.50
C THR A 178 15.85 19.74 9.58
N MET A 179 15.33 18.53 9.34
CA MET A 179 15.22 17.42 10.30
C MET A 179 14.28 17.71 11.46
N GLU A 180 13.47 18.75 11.40
CA GLU A 180 12.41 19.02 12.38
C GLU A 180 11.35 17.91 12.32
N ILE A 181 10.84 17.52 13.48
CA ILE A 181 9.85 16.46 13.64
C ILE A 181 8.51 17.07 14.02
N HIS A 182 7.48 16.78 13.22
CA HIS A 182 6.10 16.98 13.58
C HIS A 182 5.54 15.68 14.16
N ALA A 183 4.84 15.75 15.28
CA ALA A 183 4.14 14.63 15.88
C ALA A 183 2.67 15.00 16.12
N GLU A 184 1.76 14.10 15.77
CA GLU A 184 0.33 14.32 15.89
C GLU A 184 -0.38 13.05 16.34
N LEU A 185 -1.20 13.14 17.39
CA LEU A 185 -2.14 12.09 17.75
C LEU A 185 -3.37 12.21 16.86
N VAL A 186 -3.64 11.16 16.08
CA VAL A 186 -4.72 11.11 15.11
C VAL A 186 -5.80 10.17 15.61
N PRO A 187 -6.94 10.68 16.08
CA PRO A 187 -8.07 9.86 16.49
C PRO A 187 -8.60 9.02 15.31
N PHE A 188 -9.16 7.86 15.61
CA PHE A 188 -9.76 7.01 14.59
C PHE A 188 -11.00 7.70 13.98
N ASP A 189 -10.99 7.87 12.67
CA ASP A 189 -12.14 8.33 11.89
C ASP A 189 -12.82 7.15 11.17
N ALA A 190 -13.79 6.53 11.85
CA ALA A 190 -14.53 5.38 11.33
C ALA A 190 -15.28 5.72 10.02
N ALA A 191 -15.79 6.94 9.90
CA ALA A 191 -16.51 7.36 8.71
C ALA A 191 -15.57 7.52 7.51
N LEU A 192 -14.37 8.03 7.72
CA LEU A 192 -13.35 8.11 6.68
C LEU A 192 -12.89 6.70 6.27
N ALA A 193 -12.59 5.82 7.22
CA ALA A 193 -12.20 4.44 6.96
C ALA A 193 -13.26 3.70 6.13
N GLN A 194 -14.55 3.83 6.50
CA GLN A 194 -15.65 3.22 5.76
C GLN A 194 -15.75 3.77 4.33
N ARG A 195 -15.73 5.09 4.15
CA ARG A 195 -15.78 5.70 2.80
C ARG A 195 -14.63 5.25 1.91
N MET A 196 -13.43 5.08 2.46
CA MET A 196 -12.27 4.64 1.68
C MET A 196 -12.34 3.15 1.35
N SER A 197 -12.83 2.33 2.28
CA SER A 197 -13.10 0.91 2.03
C SER A 197 -14.16 0.72 0.94
N ASP A 198 -15.28 1.44 1.02
CA ASP A 198 -16.34 1.41 -0.01
C ASP A 198 -15.80 1.86 -1.39
N ARG A 199 -14.93 2.88 -1.39
CA ARG A 199 -14.26 3.32 -2.61
C ARG A 199 -13.36 2.22 -3.19
N ALA A 200 -12.61 1.51 -2.37
CA ALA A 200 -11.77 0.40 -2.81
C ALA A 200 -12.62 -0.72 -3.45
N VAL A 201 -13.69 -1.12 -2.80
CA VAL A 201 -14.66 -2.10 -3.36
C VAL A 201 -15.18 -1.63 -4.71
N LYS A 202 -15.65 -0.37 -4.79
CA LYS A 202 -16.15 0.20 -6.04
C LYS A 202 -15.12 0.17 -7.17
N VAL A 203 -13.86 0.52 -6.87
CA VAL A 203 -12.76 0.50 -7.88
C VAL A 203 -12.49 -0.92 -8.34
N ILE A 204 -12.42 -1.88 -7.42
CA ILE A 204 -12.18 -3.28 -7.73
C ILE A 204 -13.30 -3.84 -8.60
N THR A 205 -14.56 -3.64 -8.22
CA THR A 205 -15.73 -4.12 -8.97
C THR A 205 -15.78 -3.53 -10.39
N ALA A 206 -15.55 -2.22 -10.53
CA ALA A 206 -15.51 -1.58 -11.83
C ALA A 206 -14.36 -2.11 -12.71
N THR A 207 -13.21 -2.39 -12.11
CA THR A 207 -12.05 -2.96 -12.81
C THR A 207 -12.36 -4.37 -13.32
N GLU A 208 -13.05 -5.20 -12.53
CA GLU A 208 -13.49 -6.54 -12.95
C GLU A 208 -14.50 -6.50 -14.07
N ALA A 209 -15.41 -5.54 -14.02
CA ALA A 209 -16.40 -5.34 -15.08
C ALA A 209 -15.81 -4.68 -16.34
N GLY A 210 -14.54 -4.25 -16.32
CA GLY A 210 -13.94 -3.48 -17.41
C GLY A 210 -14.50 -2.06 -17.54
N GLU A 211 -15.15 -1.55 -16.51
CA GLU A 211 -15.76 -0.23 -16.48
C GLU A 211 -14.76 0.85 -16.04
N LEU A 212 -14.85 2.02 -16.67
CA LEU A 212 -14.09 3.21 -16.24
C LEU A 212 -14.94 4.05 -15.30
N LEU A 213 -14.42 4.23 -14.09
CA LEU A 213 -15.02 5.18 -13.14
C LEU A 213 -14.77 6.62 -13.57
N PRO A 214 -15.67 7.57 -13.18
CA PRO A 214 -15.43 8.98 -13.40
C PRO A 214 -14.08 9.42 -12.82
N ARG A 215 -13.42 10.34 -13.52
CA ARG A 215 -12.17 10.94 -13.04
C ARG A 215 -12.37 11.63 -11.70
N SER A 216 -11.40 11.49 -10.81
CA SER A 216 -11.42 12.16 -9.50
C SER A 216 -11.16 13.67 -9.61
N PHE A 217 -10.54 14.10 -10.71
CA PHE A 217 -10.20 15.50 -10.98
C PHE A 217 -10.66 15.88 -12.38
N SER A 218 -11.04 17.12 -12.56
CA SER A 218 -11.49 17.69 -13.83
C SER A 218 -10.35 18.34 -14.64
N ASP A 219 -9.17 18.48 -14.04
CA ASP A 219 -8.01 19.16 -14.62
C ASP A 219 -6.80 18.22 -14.66
N PRO A 220 -6.23 17.92 -15.86
CA PRO A 220 -5.04 17.11 -16.00
C PRO A 220 -3.78 17.72 -15.36
N THR A 221 -3.78 19.03 -15.10
CA THR A 221 -2.66 19.74 -14.47
C THR A 221 -2.68 19.66 -12.95
N HIS A 222 -3.74 19.09 -12.35
CA HIS A 222 -3.79 18.83 -10.90
C HIS A 222 -2.57 18.01 -10.46
N VAL A 223 -2.03 18.33 -9.27
CA VAL A 223 -0.80 17.72 -8.77
C VAL A 223 -0.86 16.18 -8.75
N GLU A 224 -1.99 15.62 -8.33
CA GLU A 224 -2.21 14.16 -8.31
C GLU A 224 -2.19 13.57 -9.72
N CYS A 225 -2.76 14.27 -10.71
CA CYS A 225 -2.73 13.83 -12.10
C CYS A 225 -1.32 13.87 -12.68
N ARG A 226 -0.56 14.95 -12.43
CA ARG A 226 0.82 15.09 -12.93
C ARG A 226 1.77 14.04 -12.35
N MET A 227 1.50 13.55 -11.15
CA MET A 227 2.28 12.50 -10.49
C MET A 227 1.77 11.09 -10.80
N CYS A 228 0.63 10.97 -11.49
CA CYS A 228 0.01 9.70 -11.79
C CYS A 228 0.67 9.04 -13.01
N PRO A 229 1.22 7.84 -12.90
CA PRO A 229 1.82 7.14 -14.04
C PRO A 229 0.81 6.80 -15.14
N TRP A 230 -0.49 6.88 -14.83
CA TRP A 230 -1.59 6.60 -15.76
C TRP A 230 -2.22 7.86 -16.34
N GLN A 231 -1.63 9.04 -16.12
CA GLN A 231 -2.18 10.33 -16.57
C GLN A 231 -2.53 10.29 -18.06
N ASP A 232 -1.58 9.93 -18.89
CA ASP A 232 -1.74 9.89 -20.33
C ASP A 232 -2.89 8.98 -20.76
N ARG A 233 -2.97 7.77 -20.19
CA ARG A 233 -4.05 6.83 -20.48
C ARG A 233 -5.40 7.37 -20.02
N CYS A 234 -5.42 7.94 -18.81
CA CYS A 234 -6.64 8.49 -18.22
C CYS A 234 -7.23 9.65 -19.04
N TRP A 235 -6.38 10.48 -19.64
CA TRP A 235 -6.83 11.68 -20.34
C TRP A 235 -6.94 11.51 -21.87
N ARG A 236 -6.28 10.52 -22.46
CA ARG A 236 -6.44 10.17 -23.89
C ARG A 236 -7.70 9.36 -24.19
N ALA A 237 -8.27 8.67 -23.22
CA ALA A 237 -9.42 7.76 -23.41
C ALA A 237 -10.78 8.46 -23.59
N ALA A 238 -10.80 9.73 -24.01
CA ALA A 238 -12.00 10.50 -24.28
C ALA A 238 -12.03 10.99 -25.76
N ALA A 239 -11.61 10.12 -26.69
CA ALA A 239 -11.82 10.31 -28.12
C ALA A 239 -12.68 9.18 -28.69
#